data_ca61a3154a89f96e47e25c0e5404f130
#
_entry.id   ca61a3154a89f96e47e25c0e5404f130
#
_cell.length_a   1.000
_cell.length_b   1.000
_cell.length_c   1.000
_cell.angle_alpha   90.00
_cell.angle_beta   90.00
_cell.angle_gamma   90.00
#
_symmetry.space_group_name_H-M   'P 1'
#
loop_
_entity.id
_entity.type
_entity.pdbx_description
1 polymer ?
#
loop_
_entity_poly.entity_id
_entity_poly.type
_entity_poly.pdbx_seq_one_letter_code
_entity_poly.pdbx_strand_id
1 'polypeptide(L)'
;VLTSQFDASNEGHRLYVALLIASSLRLCHRTRSDEVTRAFEEISYHWLRRSLNTLWEVRPFGAHQTLPDAYTGSLRNKLEGLAADICAPLQRSPDAYDPGDSGDGGIDLVAWMRMGDQRGNWPVIFGQCACSPTDWESKQLSVCPSQVEAHLVPQHPGAAYCFVPHDLHESDTTWQR
;
A
#
# COMPACT_ATOMS: atom_id res chain seq x y z
N VAL A 1 1.44 33.48 12.89
CA VAL A 1 2.56 32.50 12.93
C VAL A 1 2.25 31.58 14.10
N LEU A 2 1.80 30.35 13.82
CA LEU A 2 1.60 29.32 14.84
C LEU A 2 2.99 28.79 15.22
N THR A 3 3.56 29.28 16.29
CA THR A 3 4.77 28.71 16.93
C THR A 3 4.34 27.62 17.90
N SER A 4 3.86 26.49 17.42
CA SER A 4 3.76 25.32 18.27
C SER A 4 5.17 24.69 18.37
N GLN A 5 5.69 24.60 19.58
CA GLN A 5 6.93 23.83 19.81
C GLN A 5 6.65 22.37 19.52
N PHE A 6 7.59 21.71 18.81
CA PHE A 6 7.56 20.28 18.61
C PHE A 6 7.64 19.57 19.96
N ASP A 7 6.69 18.71 20.23
CA ASP A 7 6.66 17.84 21.40
C ASP A 7 6.79 16.39 20.96
N ALA A 8 7.93 15.78 21.25
CA ALA A 8 8.21 14.40 20.90
C ALA A 8 7.32 13.37 21.63
N SER A 9 6.66 13.75 22.72
CA SER A 9 5.69 12.89 23.41
C SER A 9 4.33 12.87 22.72
N ASN A 10 4.02 13.89 21.92
CA ASN A 10 2.78 14.02 21.19
C ASN A 10 2.81 13.15 19.91
N GLU A 11 1.90 12.18 19.81
CA GLU A 11 1.81 11.26 18.66
C GLU A 11 1.53 11.99 17.35
N GLY A 12 0.66 13.00 17.36
CA GLY A 12 0.34 13.80 16.18
C GLY A 12 1.54 14.59 15.66
N HIS A 13 2.38 15.13 16.57
CA HIS A 13 3.60 15.82 16.17
C HIS A 13 4.63 14.84 15.56
N ARG A 14 4.77 13.64 16.13
CA ARG A 14 5.65 12.60 15.54
C ARG A 14 5.17 12.17 14.17
N LEU A 15 3.86 11.92 14.03
CA LEU A 15 3.26 11.55 12.74
C LEU A 15 3.48 12.65 11.70
N TYR A 16 3.24 13.91 12.07
CA TYR A 16 3.46 15.03 11.15
C TYR A 16 4.91 15.12 10.67
N VAL A 17 5.88 14.97 11.57
CA VAL A 17 7.31 14.97 11.21
C VAL A 17 7.65 13.77 10.34
N ALA A 18 7.11 12.58 10.64
CA ALA A 18 7.33 11.39 9.81
C ALA A 18 6.82 11.58 8.38
N LEU A 19 5.64 12.19 8.21
CA LEU A 19 5.08 12.51 6.90
C LEU A 19 5.91 13.57 6.16
N LEU A 20 6.39 14.61 6.86
CA LEU A 20 7.31 15.61 6.28
C LEU A 20 8.62 14.97 5.77
N ILE A 21 9.18 14.05 6.55
CA ILE A 21 10.40 13.32 6.14
C ILE A 21 10.09 12.46 4.91
N ALA A 22 8.97 11.73 4.93
CA ALA A 22 8.56 10.88 3.82
C ALA A 22 8.29 11.70 2.54
N SER A 23 7.68 12.88 2.64
CA SER A 23 7.46 13.77 1.50
C SER A 23 8.76 14.38 0.94
N SER A 24 9.82 14.39 1.75
CA SER A 24 11.14 14.93 1.41
C SER A 24 12.18 13.83 1.12
N LEU A 25 11.75 12.67 0.68
CA LEU A 25 12.58 11.47 0.48
C LEU A 25 13.85 11.73 -0.35
N ARG A 26 13.78 12.64 -1.34
CA ARG A 26 14.93 13.05 -2.16
C ARG A 26 16.09 13.66 -1.38
N LEU A 27 15.81 14.22 -0.21
CA LEU A 27 16.82 14.81 0.68
C LEU A 27 17.45 13.77 1.60
N CYS A 28 16.89 12.57 1.66
CA CYS A 28 17.43 11.49 2.46
C CYS A 28 18.58 10.78 1.76
N HIS A 29 19.61 10.39 2.51
CA HIS A 29 20.66 9.53 1.97
C HIS A 29 20.04 8.16 1.60
N ARG A 30 20.54 7.55 0.52
CA ARG A 30 19.97 6.33 -0.08
C ARG A 30 19.73 5.19 0.92
N THR A 31 20.61 5.00 1.90
CA THR A 31 20.44 3.99 2.96
C THR A 31 19.30 4.29 3.92
N ARG A 32 18.92 5.56 4.09
CA ARG A 32 17.79 5.96 4.93
C ARG A 32 16.47 6.07 4.16
N SER A 33 16.53 6.15 2.84
CA SER A 33 15.33 6.19 2.01
C SER A 33 14.48 4.93 2.21
N ASP A 34 15.11 3.77 2.30
CA ASP A 34 14.40 2.50 2.51
C ASP A 34 13.74 2.44 3.89
N GLU A 35 14.39 2.98 4.94
CA GLU A 35 13.81 3.08 6.27
C GLU A 35 12.58 4.00 6.29
N VAL A 36 12.69 5.14 5.60
CA VAL A 36 11.58 6.11 5.50
C VAL A 36 10.41 5.53 4.71
N THR A 37 10.68 4.88 3.59
CA THR A 37 9.64 4.21 2.80
C THR A 37 8.92 3.16 3.63
N ARG A 38 9.66 2.33 4.37
CA ARG A 38 9.09 1.37 5.30
C ARG A 38 8.17 2.01 6.32
N ALA A 39 8.68 3.04 7.02
CA ALA A 39 7.89 3.74 8.03
C ALA A 39 6.60 4.31 7.44
N PHE A 40 6.64 4.80 6.20
CA PHE A 40 5.45 5.32 5.53
C PHE A 40 4.46 4.22 5.16
N GLU A 41 4.92 3.07 4.69
CA GLU A 41 4.04 1.92 4.43
C GLU A 41 3.40 1.40 5.72
N GLU A 42 4.15 1.36 6.83
CA GLU A 42 3.62 1.00 8.15
C GLU A 42 2.55 2.00 8.63
N ILE A 43 2.78 3.31 8.46
CA ILE A 43 1.78 4.35 8.74
C ILE A 43 0.53 4.13 7.89
N SER A 44 0.70 3.87 6.60
CA SER A 44 -0.39 3.63 5.65
C SER A 44 -1.20 2.38 6.01
N TYR A 45 -0.52 1.29 6.40
CA TYR A 45 -1.15 0.07 6.90
C TYR A 45 -2.01 0.32 8.14
N HIS A 46 -1.45 0.99 9.15
CA HIS A 46 -2.19 1.28 10.37
C HIS A 46 -3.35 2.23 10.12
N TRP A 47 -3.17 3.21 9.24
CA TRP A 47 -4.24 4.12 8.85
C TRP A 47 -5.38 3.37 8.15
N LEU A 48 -5.07 2.54 7.16
CA LEU A 48 -6.06 1.75 6.43
C LEU A 48 -6.83 0.82 7.37
N ARG A 49 -6.12 0.11 8.25
CA ARG A 49 -6.72 -0.79 9.22
C ARG A 49 -7.66 -0.09 10.20
N ARG A 50 -7.34 1.14 10.61
CA ARG A 50 -8.18 1.94 11.50
C ARG A 50 -9.36 2.60 10.79
N SER A 51 -9.22 2.89 9.50
CA SER A 51 -10.26 3.54 8.69
C SER A 51 -11.36 2.58 8.25
N LEU A 52 -11.07 1.29 8.21
CA LEU A 52 -12.00 0.25 7.84
C LEU A 52 -12.65 -0.37 9.10
N ASN A 53 -13.87 -0.88 8.95
CA ASN A 53 -14.54 -1.58 10.05
C ASN A 53 -13.97 -3.00 10.27
N THR A 54 -14.40 -3.67 11.32
CA THR A 54 -13.87 -4.98 11.75
C THR A 54 -14.18 -6.15 10.80
N LEU A 55 -14.98 -5.94 9.76
CA LEU A 55 -15.22 -6.95 8.72
C LEU A 55 -14.11 -6.99 7.68
N TRP A 56 -13.26 -5.96 7.64
CA TRP A 56 -12.15 -5.89 6.72
C TRP A 56 -10.89 -6.52 7.33
N GLU A 57 -10.27 -7.39 6.56
CA GLU A 57 -8.89 -7.79 6.77
C GLU A 57 -7.99 -6.82 6.02
N VAL A 58 -6.86 -6.46 6.61
CA VAL A 58 -5.84 -5.61 5.98
C VAL A 58 -4.50 -6.29 6.16
N ARG A 59 -3.77 -6.51 5.06
CA ARG A 59 -2.45 -7.15 5.08
C ARG A 59 -1.43 -6.38 4.24
N PRO A 60 -0.19 -6.27 4.71
CA PRO A 60 0.92 -5.82 3.89
C PRO A 60 1.23 -6.86 2.81
N PHE A 61 1.47 -6.39 1.57
CA PHE A 61 1.85 -7.22 0.44
C PHE A 61 3.27 -6.92 -0.05
N GLY A 62 3.77 -5.69 0.19
CA GLY A 62 5.07 -5.21 -0.22
C GLY A 62 6.26 -5.94 0.42
N ALA A 63 7.40 -5.26 0.46
CA ALA A 63 8.65 -5.83 0.94
C ALA A 63 8.75 -5.98 2.47
N HIS A 64 7.76 -5.51 3.24
CA HIS A 64 7.84 -5.46 4.71
C HIS A 64 7.40 -6.75 5.37
N GLN A 65 8.38 -7.59 5.65
CA GLN A 65 8.19 -8.83 6.41
C GLN A 65 8.06 -8.62 7.94
N THR A 66 8.13 -7.38 8.43
CA THR A 66 8.09 -7.08 9.88
C THR A 66 6.69 -6.79 10.41
N LEU A 67 5.75 -6.46 9.53
CA LEU A 67 4.37 -6.23 9.92
C LEU A 67 3.62 -7.57 10.10
N PRO A 68 2.68 -7.64 11.07
CA PRO A 68 1.91 -8.85 11.29
C PRO A 68 1.10 -9.22 10.05
N ASP A 69 0.97 -10.51 9.81
CA ASP A 69 0.17 -11.09 8.71
C ASP A 69 0.59 -10.68 7.29
N ALA A 70 1.82 -10.16 7.11
CA ALA A 70 2.33 -9.81 5.79
C ALA A 70 2.47 -11.04 4.89
N TYR A 71 2.19 -10.87 3.60
CA TYR A 71 2.54 -11.88 2.60
C TYR A 71 4.05 -11.91 2.41
N THR A 72 4.64 -13.09 2.44
CA THR A 72 6.09 -13.28 2.42
C THR A 72 6.53 -14.24 1.29
N GLY A 73 7.83 -14.22 0.99
CA GLY A 73 8.40 -15.07 -0.04
C GLY A 73 8.46 -14.40 -1.41
N SER A 74 8.49 -15.21 -2.47
CA SER A 74 8.48 -14.71 -3.85
C SER A 74 7.14 -14.06 -4.21
N LEU A 75 7.11 -13.25 -5.27
CA LEU A 75 5.88 -12.67 -5.80
C LEU A 75 4.83 -13.76 -6.04
N ARG A 76 5.24 -14.90 -6.59
CA ARG A 76 4.38 -16.07 -6.78
C ARG A 76 3.71 -16.50 -5.46
N ASN A 77 4.50 -16.72 -4.40
CA ASN A 77 3.98 -17.17 -3.10
C ASN A 77 2.99 -16.16 -2.50
N LYS A 78 3.31 -14.88 -2.62
CA LYS A 78 2.44 -13.79 -2.15
C LYS A 78 1.11 -13.78 -2.92
N LEU A 79 1.16 -13.93 -4.24
CA LEU A 79 -0.04 -13.95 -5.09
C LEU A 79 -0.88 -15.22 -4.86
N GLU A 80 -0.27 -16.39 -4.66
CA GLU A 80 -0.99 -17.62 -4.30
C GLU A 80 -1.71 -17.48 -2.96
N GLY A 81 -1.05 -16.88 -1.96
CA GLY A 81 -1.67 -16.59 -0.67
C GLY A 81 -2.84 -15.62 -0.78
N LEU A 82 -2.64 -14.52 -1.52
CA LEU A 82 -3.69 -13.53 -1.74
C LEU A 82 -4.87 -14.12 -2.53
N ALA A 83 -4.59 -14.89 -3.58
CA ALA A 83 -5.61 -15.58 -4.38
C ALA A 83 -6.51 -16.47 -3.52
N ALA A 84 -5.91 -17.21 -2.58
CA ALA A 84 -6.64 -18.04 -1.64
C ALA A 84 -7.48 -17.20 -0.65
N ASP A 85 -6.90 -16.11 -0.11
CA ASP A 85 -7.56 -15.28 0.88
C ASP A 85 -8.77 -14.50 0.32
N ILE A 86 -8.70 -14.03 -0.93
CA ILE A 86 -9.80 -13.27 -1.57
C ILE A 86 -10.68 -14.13 -2.48
N CYS A 87 -10.45 -15.45 -2.52
CA CYS A 87 -11.17 -16.39 -3.39
C CYS A 87 -11.15 -15.98 -4.87
N ALA A 88 -10.02 -15.45 -5.36
CA ALA A 88 -9.81 -15.06 -6.74
C ALA A 88 -8.72 -15.94 -7.38
N PRO A 89 -8.96 -16.58 -8.55
CA PRO A 89 -7.94 -17.38 -9.19
C PRO A 89 -6.78 -16.53 -9.72
N LEU A 90 -5.61 -17.15 -9.83
CA LEU A 90 -4.47 -16.53 -10.53
C LEU A 90 -4.77 -16.44 -12.03
N GLN A 91 -4.39 -15.32 -12.64
CA GLN A 91 -4.51 -15.11 -14.09
C GLN A 91 -3.52 -15.97 -14.87
N ARG A 92 -2.34 -16.19 -14.32
CA ARG A 92 -1.26 -16.95 -14.94
C ARG A 92 -0.98 -18.23 -14.17
N SER A 93 -0.50 -19.25 -14.87
CA SER A 93 0.07 -20.42 -14.19
C SER A 93 1.16 -19.99 -13.23
N PRO A 94 1.23 -20.57 -12.02
CA PRO A 94 2.31 -20.31 -11.08
C PRO A 94 3.72 -20.42 -11.69
N ASP A 95 3.91 -21.31 -12.65
CA ASP A 95 5.19 -21.52 -13.34
C ASP A 95 5.58 -20.38 -14.31
N ALA A 96 4.68 -19.44 -14.56
CA ALA A 96 4.96 -18.26 -15.37
C ALA A 96 5.65 -17.13 -14.59
N TYR A 97 5.81 -17.27 -13.26
CA TYR A 97 6.51 -16.34 -12.41
C TYR A 97 7.94 -16.79 -12.17
N ASP A 98 8.87 -15.85 -12.21
CA ASP A 98 10.27 -16.13 -11.83
C ASP A 98 10.33 -16.52 -10.35
N PRO A 99 10.87 -17.71 -10.00
CA PRO A 99 11.01 -18.12 -8.61
C PRO A 99 11.89 -17.18 -7.77
N GLY A 100 12.78 -16.42 -8.40
CA GLY A 100 13.66 -15.43 -7.76
C GLY A 100 13.03 -14.04 -7.62
N ASP A 101 11.86 -13.80 -8.22
CA ASP A 101 11.18 -12.51 -8.12
C ASP A 101 10.62 -12.30 -6.72
N SER A 102 11.28 -11.44 -5.96
CA SER A 102 10.86 -11.00 -4.62
C SER A 102 9.99 -9.74 -4.64
N GLY A 103 9.59 -9.28 -5.82
CA GLY A 103 8.78 -8.09 -6.01
C GLY A 103 7.41 -8.15 -5.31
N ASP A 104 6.69 -7.07 -5.44
CA ASP A 104 5.35 -6.88 -4.89
C ASP A 104 4.26 -6.76 -5.97
N GLY A 105 4.67 -6.82 -7.23
CA GLY A 105 3.75 -6.61 -8.36
C GLY A 105 3.13 -5.20 -8.39
N GLY A 106 3.74 -4.24 -7.67
CA GLY A 106 3.23 -2.89 -7.51
C GLY A 106 2.13 -2.76 -6.45
N ILE A 107 1.97 -3.74 -5.57
CA ILE A 107 0.97 -3.76 -4.50
C ILE A 107 1.71 -3.70 -3.15
N ASP A 108 1.50 -2.65 -2.36
CA ASP A 108 2.07 -2.55 -1.02
C ASP A 108 1.12 -3.05 0.07
N LEU A 109 -0.18 -2.79 -0.10
CA LEU A 109 -1.22 -3.15 0.87
C LEU A 109 -2.41 -3.79 0.15
N VAL A 110 -3.04 -4.73 0.82
CA VAL A 110 -4.33 -5.30 0.37
C VAL A 110 -5.31 -5.27 1.53
N ALA A 111 -6.56 -4.93 1.24
CA ALA A 111 -7.65 -5.10 2.18
C ALA A 111 -8.84 -5.76 1.49
N TRP A 112 -9.54 -6.65 2.20
CA TRP A 112 -10.76 -7.28 1.69
C TRP A 112 -11.79 -7.45 2.80
N MET A 113 -13.06 -7.38 2.40
CA MET A 113 -14.16 -7.56 3.35
C MET A 113 -14.54 -9.05 3.40
N ARG A 114 -14.40 -9.68 4.57
CA ARG A 114 -14.83 -11.06 4.78
C ARG A 114 -16.36 -11.14 4.79
N MET A 115 -16.91 -11.85 3.83
CA MET A 115 -18.36 -12.06 3.71
C MET A 115 -18.85 -13.31 4.45
N GLY A 116 -17.94 -14.07 5.08
CA GLY A 116 -18.28 -15.26 5.87
C GLY A 116 -18.66 -16.51 5.05
N ASP A 117 -18.48 -16.45 3.74
CA ASP A 117 -18.70 -17.58 2.83
C ASP A 117 -17.48 -17.82 1.93
N GLN A 118 -17.50 -18.89 1.13
CA GLN A 118 -16.43 -19.25 0.19
C GLN A 118 -16.70 -18.78 -1.25
N ARG A 119 -17.73 -17.98 -1.45
CA ARG A 119 -18.01 -17.43 -2.78
C ARG A 119 -17.04 -16.30 -3.06
N GLY A 120 -16.48 -16.25 -4.25
CA GLY A 120 -15.74 -15.10 -4.73
C GLY A 120 -16.60 -13.82 -4.73
N ASN A 121 -16.09 -12.71 -5.22
CA ASN A 121 -16.74 -11.39 -5.26
C ASN A 121 -16.68 -10.59 -3.95
N TRP A 122 -15.65 -10.78 -3.19
CA TRP A 122 -15.43 -9.92 -2.03
C TRP A 122 -14.97 -8.54 -2.47
N PRO A 123 -15.44 -7.47 -1.81
CA PRO A 123 -14.85 -6.15 -1.99
C PRO A 123 -13.37 -6.18 -1.62
N VAL A 124 -12.52 -5.69 -2.52
CA VAL A 124 -11.06 -5.67 -2.34
C VAL A 124 -10.54 -4.26 -2.59
N ILE A 125 -9.57 -3.84 -1.79
CA ILE A 125 -8.79 -2.61 -1.98
C ILE A 125 -7.34 -3.02 -2.21
N PHE A 126 -6.73 -2.48 -3.26
CA PHE A 126 -5.30 -2.59 -3.53
C PHE A 126 -4.67 -1.24 -3.26
N GLY A 127 -3.64 -1.20 -2.44
CA GLY A 127 -2.97 0.02 -1.99
C GLY A 127 -1.53 0.09 -2.48
N GLN A 128 -1.13 1.26 -2.96
CA GLN A 128 0.24 1.62 -3.30
C GLN A 128 0.69 2.80 -2.45
N CYS A 129 1.93 2.75 -1.94
CA CYS A 129 2.54 3.82 -1.18
C CYS A 129 3.57 4.57 -2.04
N ALA A 130 3.39 5.88 -2.21
CA ALA A 130 4.23 6.71 -3.06
C ALA A 130 4.80 7.90 -2.29
N CYS A 131 6.06 7.81 -1.88
CA CYS A 131 6.75 8.87 -1.14
C CYS A 131 7.34 9.96 -2.05
N SER A 132 7.45 9.72 -3.36
CA SER A 132 8.02 10.71 -4.28
C SER A 132 6.96 11.70 -4.73
N PRO A 133 7.20 13.00 -4.59
CA PRO A 133 6.26 14.03 -5.05
C PRO A 133 6.16 14.13 -6.58
N THR A 134 7.08 13.48 -7.31
CA THR A 134 7.11 13.53 -8.78
C THR A 134 6.67 12.23 -9.45
N ASP A 135 6.66 11.10 -8.71
CA ASP A 135 6.41 9.78 -9.29
C ASP A 135 5.10 9.16 -8.81
N TRP A 136 4.38 9.83 -7.91
CA TRP A 136 3.15 9.29 -7.33
C TRP A 136 2.08 9.03 -8.42
N GLU A 137 2.02 9.88 -9.44
CA GLU A 137 1.09 9.74 -10.56
C GLU A 137 1.30 8.43 -11.34
N SER A 138 2.56 8.06 -11.56
CA SER A 138 2.89 6.79 -12.22
C SER A 138 2.71 5.60 -11.27
N LYS A 139 3.06 5.75 -10.01
CA LYS A 139 2.92 4.69 -8.99
C LYS A 139 1.47 4.33 -8.70
N GLN A 140 0.55 5.30 -8.70
CA GLN A 140 -0.87 4.98 -8.52
C GLN A 140 -1.42 4.04 -9.60
N LEU A 141 -0.82 4.04 -10.79
CA LEU A 141 -1.22 3.14 -11.87
C LEU A 141 -0.85 1.68 -11.60
N SER A 142 0.11 1.41 -10.71
CA SER A 142 0.53 0.06 -10.36
C SER A 142 -0.58 -0.77 -9.71
N VAL A 143 -1.50 -0.14 -9.00
CA VAL A 143 -2.66 -0.79 -8.37
C VAL A 143 -3.97 -0.54 -9.13
N CYS A 144 -3.91 -0.01 -10.34
CA CYS A 144 -5.12 0.10 -11.15
C CYS A 144 -5.63 -1.30 -11.52
N PRO A 145 -6.95 -1.47 -11.72
CA PRO A 145 -7.54 -2.79 -11.95
C PRO A 145 -6.85 -3.59 -13.06
N SER A 146 -6.49 -2.96 -14.17
CA SER A 146 -5.82 -3.63 -15.29
C SER A 146 -4.43 -4.21 -14.96
N GLN A 147 -3.71 -3.62 -14.03
CA GLN A 147 -2.41 -4.14 -13.57
C GLN A 147 -2.60 -5.31 -12.61
N VAL A 148 -3.54 -5.21 -11.69
CA VAL A 148 -3.87 -6.30 -10.77
C VAL A 148 -4.44 -7.50 -11.52
N GLU A 149 -5.30 -7.29 -12.51
CA GLU A 149 -5.86 -8.32 -13.38
C GLU A 149 -4.80 -9.05 -14.23
N ALA A 150 -3.61 -8.50 -14.37
CA ALA A 150 -2.49 -9.23 -14.95
C ALA A 150 -2.01 -10.41 -14.09
N HIS A 151 -2.33 -10.38 -12.79
CA HIS A 151 -1.94 -11.40 -11.81
C HIS A 151 -3.11 -12.20 -11.26
N LEU A 152 -4.25 -11.54 -11.01
CA LEU A 152 -5.43 -12.10 -10.36
C LEU A 152 -6.67 -11.88 -11.22
N VAL A 153 -7.63 -12.79 -11.14
CA VAL A 153 -8.94 -12.64 -11.81
C VAL A 153 -10.01 -12.41 -10.73
N PRO A 154 -10.09 -11.21 -10.14
CA PRO A 154 -11.18 -10.88 -9.24
C PRO A 154 -12.47 -10.80 -10.07
N GLN A 155 -13.58 -11.26 -9.51
CA GLN A 155 -14.86 -11.21 -10.23
C GLN A 155 -15.40 -9.78 -10.35
N HIS A 156 -14.96 -8.87 -9.47
CA HIS A 156 -15.20 -7.43 -9.56
C HIS A 156 -13.88 -6.68 -9.46
N PRO A 157 -13.73 -5.58 -10.18
CA PRO A 157 -12.56 -4.71 -10.03
C PRO A 157 -12.42 -4.27 -8.57
N GLY A 158 -11.22 -4.37 -8.03
CA GLY A 158 -10.91 -3.82 -6.72
C GLY A 158 -10.82 -2.28 -6.75
N ALA A 159 -10.96 -1.65 -5.59
CA ALA A 159 -10.66 -0.24 -5.45
C ALA A 159 -9.14 -0.03 -5.41
N ALA A 160 -8.64 0.96 -6.14
CA ALA A 160 -7.23 1.36 -6.11
C ALA A 160 -7.05 2.54 -5.13
N TYR A 161 -6.16 2.39 -4.16
CA TYR A 161 -5.78 3.44 -3.22
C TYR A 161 -4.31 3.79 -3.39
N CYS A 162 -4.02 5.08 -3.51
CA CYS A 162 -2.65 5.59 -3.49
C CYS A 162 -2.44 6.41 -2.22
N PHE A 163 -1.51 5.97 -1.37
CA PHE A 163 -1.11 6.68 -0.16
C PHE A 163 0.06 7.58 -0.50
N VAL A 164 -0.08 8.86 -0.21
CA VAL A 164 0.97 9.87 -0.41
C VAL A 164 1.21 10.66 0.88
N PRO A 165 2.46 10.97 1.26
CA PRO A 165 2.77 11.68 2.50
C PRO A 165 2.73 13.20 2.35
N HIS A 166 2.31 13.72 1.21
CA HIS A 166 2.32 15.14 0.89
C HIS A 166 0.94 15.65 0.51
N ASP A 167 0.77 16.95 0.60
CA ASP A 167 -0.44 17.64 0.18
C ASP A 167 -0.48 17.72 -1.35
N LEU A 168 -1.64 17.44 -1.92
CA LEU A 168 -1.92 17.53 -3.36
C LEU A 168 -2.63 18.83 -3.74
N HIS A 169 -2.59 19.83 -2.87
CA HIS A 169 -3.12 21.14 -3.18
C HIS A 169 -2.09 22.01 -3.90
N GLU A 170 -2.55 22.77 -4.88
CA GLU A 170 -1.80 23.86 -5.47
C GLU A 170 -1.67 25.02 -4.48
N SER A 171 -0.80 25.98 -4.78
CA SER A 171 -0.59 27.15 -3.94
C SER A 171 -1.83 28.01 -3.72
N ASP A 172 -2.84 27.90 -4.60
CA ASP A 172 -4.12 28.57 -4.52
C ASP A 172 -5.20 27.77 -3.76
N THR A 173 -4.81 26.66 -3.10
CA THR A 173 -5.68 25.73 -2.37
C THR A 173 -6.61 24.88 -3.25
N THR A 174 -6.41 24.83 -4.54
CA THR A 174 -7.09 23.87 -5.44
C THR A 174 -6.40 22.51 -5.42
N TRP A 175 -7.17 21.44 -5.64
CA TRP A 175 -6.60 20.11 -5.79
C TRP A 175 -5.84 19.98 -7.12
N GLN A 176 -4.67 19.35 -7.10
CA GLN A 176 -3.97 18.92 -8.31
C GLN A 176 -4.88 17.95 -9.07
N ARG A 177 -4.98 18.14 -10.39
CA ARG A 177 -5.83 17.32 -11.27
C ARG A 177 -4.99 16.34 -12.07
#